data_88288a936689ad0734da4d694a641f50
#
_entry.id   88288a936689ad0734da4d694a641f50
#
_cell.length_a   1.000
_cell.length_b   1.000
_cell.length_c   1.000
_cell.angle_alpha   90.00
_cell.angle_beta   90.00
_cell.angle_gamma   90.00
#
_symmetry.space_group_name_H-M   'P 1'
#
loop_
_entity.id
_entity.type
_entity.pdbx_description
1 polymer ?
#
loop_
_entity_poly.entity_id
_entity_poly.type
_entity_poly.pdbx_seq_one_letter_code
_entity_poly.pdbx_strand_id
1 'polypeptide(L)'
;MKKVIAIAAMDLDHAIGDDQGLLWHLPRDLKHFKKTTDGRTVIVGRKTFELMPNLPNREVIVVSQKIRSDDKVGHNVAHYTSIEEAIDSTPDDVYIIGGRMIYQAAIPYLTDLNITLVHTRINKDHLIYFPEIDLTPYQLKELHYYDKDDSNPYPMSILSYTRTP
;
A
#
# COMPACT_ATOMS: atom_id res chain seq x y z
N MET A 1 -7.61 19.80 -0.52
CA MET A 1 -6.90 19.20 -1.66
C MET A 1 -6.92 17.69 -1.57
N LYS A 2 -7.08 17.05 -2.68
CA LYS A 2 -7.03 15.59 -2.77
C LYS A 2 -5.66 15.06 -2.40
N LYS A 3 -5.65 14.01 -1.59
CA LYS A 3 -4.43 13.30 -1.21
C LYS A 3 -4.28 12.00 -1.98
N VAL A 4 -3.05 11.69 -2.34
CA VAL A 4 -2.65 10.41 -2.92
C VAL A 4 -1.61 9.83 -1.97
N ILE A 5 -2.00 8.79 -1.23
CA ILE A 5 -1.27 8.29 -0.09
C ILE A 5 -0.78 6.88 -0.38
N ALA A 6 0.54 6.66 -0.38
CA ALA A 6 1.07 5.30 -0.42
C ALA A 6 1.05 4.74 1.00
N ILE A 7 0.42 3.58 1.18
CA ILE A 7 0.43 2.84 2.43
C ILE A 7 1.10 1.49 2.20
N ALA A 8 2.15 1.19 2.97
CA ALA A 8 2.95 -0.01 2.80
C ALA A 8 3.58 -0.42 4.13
N ALA A 9 3.78 -1.73 4.28
CA ALA A 9 4.61 -2.29 5.34
C ALA A 9 5.84 -2.94 4.69
N MET A 10 7.01 -2.70 5.24
CA MET A 10 8.27 -3.21 4.72
C MET A 10 9.25 -3.54 5.83
N ASP A 11 10.17 -4.47 5.55
CA ASP A 11 11.25 -4.76 6.49
C ASP A 11 12.35 -3.70 6.42
N LEU A 12 13.44 -3.89 7.17
CA LEU A 12 14.56 -2.93 7.23
C LEU A 12 15.30 -2.81 5.89
N ASP A 13 15.16 -3.77 4.99
CA ASP A 13 15.71 -3.72 3.63
C ASP A 13 14.68 -3.28 2.59
N HIS A 14 13.50 -2.86 3.05
CA HIS A 14 12.37 -2.41 2.21
C HIS A 14 11.67 -3.53 1.43
N ALA A 15 11.82 -4.79 1.86
CA ALA A 15 11.05 -5.89 1.29
C ALA A 15 9.58 -5.78 1.71
N ILE A 16 8.67 -5.88 0.74
CA ILE A 16 7.23 -5.73 0.95
C ILE A 16 6.46 -7.03 0.75
N GLY A 17 7.04 -8.03 0.12
CA GLY A 17 6.38 -9.28 -0.16
C GLY A 17 7.25 -10.21 -0.97
N ASP A 18 6.65 -11.28 -1.42
CA ASP A 18 7.21 -12.20 -2.41
C ASP A 18 6.10 -12.58 -3.39
N ASP A 19 6.33 -13.61 -4.21
CA ASP A 19 5.34 -14.08 -5.18
C ASP A 19 4.11 -14.75 -4.54
N GLN A 20 4.13 -14.99 -3.23
CA GLN A 20 3.03 -15.60 -2.46
C GLN A 20 2.24 -14.58 -1.63
N GLY A 21 2.70 -13.34 -1.54
CA GLY A 21 2.03 -12.28 -0.77
C GLY A 21 2.89 -11.69 0.34
N LEU A 22 2.30 -11.48 1.52
CA LEU A 22 2.96 -10.85 2.65
C LEU A 22 4.02 -11.76 3.31
N LEU A 23 5.06 -11.14 3.87
CA LEU A 23 6.20 -11.83 4.47
C LEU A 23 6.02 -12.21 5.93
N TRP A 24 5.02 -11.63 6.60
CA TRP A 24 4.79 -11.80 8.03
C TRP A 24 3.31 -11.77 8.35
N HIS A 25 3.01 -12.22 9.57
CA HIS A 25 1.69 -12.04 10.15
C HIS A 25 1.83 -11.10 11.35
N LEU A 26 1.40 -9.86 11.19
CA LEU A 26 1.42 -8.81 12.19
C LEU A 26 0.00 -8.24 12.36
N PRO A 27 -0.77 -8.78 13.31
CA PRO A 27 -2.16 -8.31 13.52
C PRO A 27 -2.27 -6.81 13.73
N ARG A 28 -1.30 -6.19 14.41
CA ARG A 28 -1.29 -4.74 14.65
C ARG A 28 -1.18 -3.97 13.33
N ASP A 29 -0.30 -4.40 12.43
CA ASP A 29 -0.17 -3.76 11.12
C ASP A 29 -1.42 -3.94 10.28
N LEU A 30 -1.99 -5.13 10.26
CA LEU A 30 -3.22 -5.40 9.53
C LEU A 30 -4.38 -4.55 10.07
N LYS A 31 -4.48 -4.41 11.39
CA LYS A 31 -5.48 -3.55 12.03
C LYS A 31 -5.30 -2.09 11.65
N HIS A 32 -4.04 -1.62 11.63
CA HIS A 32 -3.70 -0.27 11.19
C HIS A 32 -4.14 -0.04 9.73
N PHE A 33 -3.82 -0.96 8.85
CA PHE A 33 -4.20 -0.90 7.44
C PHE A 33 -5.74 -0.84 7.28
N LYS A 34 -6.45 -1.73 7.94
CA LYS A 34 -7.90 -1.80 7.87
C LYS A 34 -8.57 -0.52 8.40
N LYS A 35 -8.08 0.00 9.50
CA LYS A 35 -8.61 1.22 10.10
C LYS A 35 -8.32 2.44 9.22
N THR A 36 -7.12 2.54 8.69
CA THR A 36 -6.69 3.67 7.86
C THR A 36 -7.46 3.75 6.55
N THR A 37 -7.76 2.61 5.94
CA THR A 37 -8.44 2.54 4.63
C THR A 37 -9.94 2.35 4.73
N ASP A 38 -10.51 2.20 5.92
CA ASP A 38 -11.95 1.96 6.09
C ASP A 38 -12.79 3.11 5.51
N GLY A 39 -13.76 2.76 4.67
CA GLY A 39 -14.61 3.74 3.98
C GLY A 39 -13.89 4.55 2.90
N ARG A 40 -12.69 4.15 2.51
CA ARG A 40 -11.84 4.90 1.57
C ARG A 40 -11.74 4.20 0.21
N THR A 41 -11.16 4.93 -0.74
CA THR A 41 -10.83 4.40 -2.06
C THR A 41 -9.40 3.90 -2.06
N VAL A 42 -9.19 2.66 -2.50
CA VAL A 42 -7.86 2.05 -2.61
C VAL A 42 -7.56 1.73 -4.08
N ILE A 43 -6.30 1.92 -4.46
CA ILE A 43 -5.80 1.59 -5.80
C ILE A 43 -4.76 0.48 -5.65
N VAL A 44 -4.94 -0.59 -6.41
CA VAL A 44 -4.14 -1.82 -6.29
C VAL A 44 -3.86 -2.40 -7.66
N GLY A 45 -2.69 -3.02 -7.82
CA GLY A 45 -2.38 -3.79 -9.01
C GLY A 45 -3.11 -5.12 -9.04
N ARG A 46 -3.33 -5.69 -10.24
CA ARG A 46 -4.08 -6.92 -10.42
C ARG A 46 -3.54 -8.08 -9.60
N LYS A 47 -2.23 -8.36 -9.70
CA LYS A 47 -1.62 -9.51 -9.03
C LYS A 47 -1.77 -9.43 -7.51
N THR A 48 -1.54 -8.25 -6.96
CA THR A 48 -1.74 -8.00 -5.52
C THR A 48 -3.20 -8.18 -5.14
N PHE A 49 -4.12 -7.66 -5.96
CA PHE A 49 -5.56 -7.80 -5.74
C PHE A 49 -5.99 -9.28 -5.69
N GLU A 50 -5.44 -10.10 -6.57
CA GLU A 50 -5.75 -11.54 -6.61
C GLU A 50 -5.27 -12.28 -5.36
N LEU A 51 -4.19 -11.82 -4.75
CA LEU A 51 -3.59 -12.44 -3.56
C LEU A 51 -4.16 -11.93 -2.24
N MET A 52 -4.86 -10.81 -2.25
CA MET A 52 -5.36 -10.23 -1.01
C MET A 52 -6.78 -10.70 -0.68
N PRO A 53 -7.14 -10.72 0.62
CA PRO A 53 -8.50 -11.05 1.01
C PRO A 53 -9.46 -9.95 0.57
N ASN A 54 -10.75 -10.27 0.57
CA ASN A 54 -11.80 -9.29 0.27
C ASN A 54 -11.71 -8.11 1.24
N LEU A 55 -11.84 -6.89 0.71
CA LEU A 55 -11.83 -5.65 1.49
C LEU A 55 -13.24 -5.06 1.55
N PRO A 56 -14.04 -5.42 2.56
CA PRO A 56 -15.36 -4.82 2.71
C PRO A 56 -15.24 -3.32 3.05
N ASN A 57 -16.24 -2.56 2.65
CA ASN A 57 -16.34 -1.12 2.95
C ASN A 57 -15.22 -0.27 2.34
N ARG A 58 -14.70 -0.68 1.17
CA ARG A 58 -13.75 0.14 0.37
C ARG A 58 -14.24 0.19 -1.06
N GLU A 59 -13.97 1.31 -1.71
CA GLU A 59 -14.02 1.39 -3.16
C GLU A 59 -12.66 0.91 -3.68
N VAL A 60 -12.65 -0.14 -4.49
CA VAL A 60 -11.41 -0.75 -4.99
C VAL A 60 -11.22 -0.41 -6.46
N ILE A 61 -10.09 0.15 -6.79
CA ILE A 61 -9.68 0.42 -8.17
C ILE A 61 -8.49 -0.47 -8.49
N VAL A 62 -8.67 -1.37 -9.46
CA VAL A 62 -7.62 -2.26 -9.94
C VAL A 62 -6.97 -1.65 -11.17
N VAL A 63 -5.64 -1.53 -11.15
CA VAL A 63 -4.88 -1.05 -12.30
C VAL A 63 -4.17 -2.23 -12.95
N SER A 64 -4.42 -2.41 -14.25
CA SER A 64 -3.79 -3.45 -15.05
C SER A 64 -3.68 -2.97 -16.49
N GLN A 65 -2.57 -3.27 -17.16
CA GLN A 65 -2.39 -2.89 -18.56
C GLN A 65 -3.45 -3.51 -19.50
N LYS A 66 -4.05 -4.62 -19.10
CA LYS A 66 -5.12 -5.29 -19.83
C LYS A 66 -6.29 -5.59 -18.90
N ILE A 67 -7.47 -5.16 -19.28
CA ILE A 67 -8.71 -5.56 -18.63
C ILE A 67 -9.17 -6.83 -19.33
N ARG A 68 -9.28 -7.93 -18.56
CA ARG A 68 -9.73 -9.23 -19.09
C ARG A 68 -11.22 -9.40 -18.87
N SER A 69 -11.86 -10.21 -19.73
CA SER A 69 -13.28 -10.50 -19.62
C SER A 69 -13.67 -11.27 -18.35
N ASP A 70 -12.70 -12.00 -17.76
CA ASP A 70 -12.87 -12.74 -16.50
C ASP A 70 -12.50 -11.93 -15.26
N ASP A 71 -12.15 -10.67 -15.44
CA ASP A 71 -11.83 -9.80 -14.31
C ASP A 71 -13.05 -9.63 -13.42
N LYS A 72 -12.82 -9.77 -12.11
CA LYS A 72 -13.89 -9.59 -11.14
C LYS A 72 -14.46 -8.20 -11.25
N VAL A 73 -15.70 -8.13 -11.63
CA VAL A 73 -16.50 -6.91 -11.59
C VAL A 73 -17.37 -7.03 -10.34
N GLY A 74 -16.98 -6.35 -9.29
CA GLY A 74 -17.75 -6.28 -8.06
C GLY A 74 -18.54 -4.98 -7.98
N HIS A 75 -19.48 -4.93 -7.05
CA HIS A 75 -20.30 -3.75 -6.81
C HIS A 75 -19.44 -2.50 -6.48
N ASN A 76 -18.24 -2.71 -5.95
CA ASN A 76 -17.31 -1.67 -5.51
C ASN A 76 -15.92 -1.83 -6.14
N VAL A 77 -15.80 -2.51 -7.26
CA VAL A 77 -14.52 -2.75 -7.95
C VAL A 77 -14.58 -2.14 -9.35
N ALA A 78 -13.64 -1.24 -9.62
CA ALA A 78 -13.47 -0.64 -10.95
C ALA A 78 -12.08 -1.02 -11.50
N HIS A 79 -11.93 -1.02 -12.82
CA HIS A 79 -10.69 -1.37 -13.51
C HIS A 79 -10.24 -0.22 -14.41
N TYR A 80 -8.95 0.10 -14.33
CA TYR A 80 -8.31 1.10 -15.19
C TYR A 80 -6.99 0.57 -15.72
N THR A 81 -6.53 1.14 -16.83
CA THR A 81 -5.28 0.70 -17.48
C THR A 81 -4.06 1.53 -17.08
N SER A 82 -4.25 2.67 -16.42
CA SER A 82 -3.16 3.49 -15.93
C SER A 82 -3.43 4.02 -14.53
N ILE A 83 -2.34 4.28 -13.79
CA ILE A 83 -2.43 4.87 -12.45
C ILE A 83 -3.02 6.28 -12.51
N GLU A 84 -2.67 7.05 -13.54
CA GLU A 84 -3.17 8.41 -13.71
C GLU A 84 -4.68 8.43 -13.88
N GLU A 85 -5.21 7.60 -14.77
CA GLU A 85 -6.66 7.48 -14.96
C GLU A 85 -7.36 7.03 -13.67
N ALA A 86 -6.76 6.07 -12.97
CA ALA A 86 -7.30 5.58 -11.70
C ALA A 86 -7.39 6.70 -10.66
N ILE A 87 -6.33 7.48 -10.50
CA ILE A 87 -6.30 8.62 -9.57
C ILE A 87 -7.36 9.66 -9.97
N ASP A 88 -7.44 9.98 -11.26
CA ASP A 88 -8.36 11.02 -11.76
C ASP A 88 -9.83 10.59 -11.76
N SER A 89 -10.10 9.29 -11.59
CA SER A 89 -11.46 8.74 -11.64
C SER A 89 -12.35 9.13 -10.46
N THR A 90 -11.78 9.67 -9.40
CA THR A 90 -12.50 10.04 -8.19
C THR A 90 -12.00 11.39 -7.65
N PRO A 91 -12.87 12.23 -7.08
CA PRO A 91 -12.43 13.45 -6.39
C PRO A 91 -11.90 13.17 -4.98
N ASP A 92 -12.11 11.95 -4.46
CA ASP A 92 -11.75 11.58 -3.10
C ASP A 92 -10.26 11.30 -2.95
N ASP A 93 -9.77 11.33 -1.71
CA ASP A 93 -8.43 10.85 -1.38
C ASP A 93 -8.31 9.38 -1.75
N VAL A 94 -7.14 8.97 -2.26
CA VAL A 94 -6.88 7.60 -2.65
C VAL A 94 -5.67 7.04 -1.91
N TYR A 95 -5.75 5.75 -1.57
CA TYR A 95 -4.67 4.99 -0.93
C TYR A 95 -4.09 4.01 -1.94
N ILE A 96 -2.80 4.15 -2.20
CA ILE A 96 -2.05 3.25 -3.09
C ILE A 96 -1.55 2.10 -2.24
N ILE A 97 -2.04 0.88 -2.50
CA ILE A 97 -1.81 -0.27 -1.61
C ILE A 97 -0.94 -1.37 -2.22
N GLY A 98 -0.38 -1.14 -3.39
CA GLY A 98 0.62 -2.04 -3.97
C GLY A 98 0.17 -2.71 -5.26
N GLY A 99 0.97 -3.57 -5.82
CA GLY A 99 2.33 -3.88 -5.40
C GLY A 99 3.41 -2.92 -5.92
N ARG A 100 4.62 -3.43 -6.05
CA ARG A 100 5.79 -2.60 -6.42
C ARG A 100 5.54 -1.73 -7.65
N MET A 101 5.02 -2.29 -8.73
CA MET A 101 4.82 -1.54 -9.97
C MET A 101 3.82 -0.40 -9.81
N ILE A 102 2.80 -0.62 -8.97
CA ILE A 102 1.79 0.41 -8.70
C ILE A 102 2.36 1.49 -7.81
N TYR A 103 3.14 1.14 -6.79
CA TYR A 103 3.86 2.14 -5.99
C TYR A 103 4.79 2.97 -6.87
N GLN A 104 5.56 2.31 -7.74
CA GLN A 104 6.50 2.97 -8.65
C GLN A 104 5.77 3.95 -9.58
N ALA A 105 4.68 3.52 -10.18
CA ALA A 105 3.88 4.36 -11.08
C ALA A 105 3.23 5.54 -10.37
N ALA A 106 2.92 5.40 -9.09
CA ALA A 106 2.27 6.45 -8.31
C ALA A 106 3.22 7.55 -7.81
N ILE A 107 4.52 7.31 -7.80
CA ILE A 107 5.51 8.25 -7.21
C ILE A 107 5.30 9.70 -7.66
N PRO A 108 5.11 10.02 -8.96
CA PRO A 108 4.92 11.41 -9.38
C PRO A 108 3.69 12.09 -8.80
N TYR A 109 2.72 11.32 -8.34
CA TYR A 109 1.42 11.83 -7.86
C TYR A 109 1.27 11.81 -6.35
N LEU A 110 2.21 11.18 -5.62
CA LEU A 110 2.10 11.00 -4.18
C LEU A 110 2.17 12.32 -3.43
N THR A 111 1.26 12.52 -2.50
CA THR A 111 1.24 13.65 -1.59
C THR A 111 1.67 13.25 -0.18
N ASP A 112 1.45 11.99 0.18
CA ASP A 112 1.69 11.47 1.53
C ASP A 112 2.19 10.04 1.47
N LEU A 113 2.95 9.65 2.50
CA LEU A 113 3.41 8.27 2.69
C LEU A 113 3.00 7.81 4.08
N ASN A 114 2.47 6.61 4.17
CA ASN A 114 2.19 5.93 5.44
C ASN A 114 2.95 4.61 5.42
N ILE A 115 4.09 4.57 6.07
CA ILE A 115 5.02 3.46 6.01
C ILE A 115 5.10 2.78 7.36
N THR A 116 4.80 1.48 7.40
CA THR A 116 5.11 0.63 8.54
C THR A 116 6.47 -0.01 8.30
N LEU A 117 7.44 0.33 9.11
CA LEU A 117 8.77 -0.27 9.08
C LEU A 117 8.79 -1.40 10.10
N VAL A 118 8.89 -2.63 9.63
CA VAL A 118 8.96 -3.83 10.46
C VAL A 118 10.43 -4.08 10.79
N HIS A 119 10.76 -4.14 12.08
CA HIS A 119 12.14 -4.19 12.56
C HIS A 119 12.71 -5.60 12.48
N THR A 120 12.86 -6.08 11.26
CA THR A 120 13.47 -7.37 10.93
C THR A 120 14.02 -7.30 9.50
N ARG A 121 14.85 -8.28 9.16
CA ARG A 121 15.36 -8.47 7.80
C ARG A 121 14.96 -9.88 7.37
N ILE A 122 14.08 -9.97 6.40
CA ILE A 122 13.62 -11.27 5.90
C ILE A 122 14.68 -11.80 4.96
N ASN A 123 15.12 -13.03 5.21
CA ASN A 123 16.08 -13.74 4.36
C ASN A 123 15.32 -14.84 3.60
N LYS A 124 14.93 -14.53 2.38
CA LYS A 124 14.09 -15.40 1.56
C LYS A 124 14.37 -15.13 0.09
N ASP A 125 14.15 -16.13 -0.77
CA ASP A 125 14.24 -15.95 -2.22
C ASP A 125 13.02 -15.22 -2.77
N HIS A 126 13.20 -14.56 -3.92
CA HIS A 126 12.13 -13.92 -4.68
C HIS A 126 11.43 -12.79 -3.93
N LEU A 127 12.18 -12.05 -3.08
CA LEU A 127 11.65 -10.88 -2.41
C LEU A 127 11.33 -9.76 -3.39
N ILE A 128 10.23 -9.08 -3.12
CA ILE A 128 9.80 -7.88 -3.85
C ILE A 128 10.02 -6.70 -2.92
N TYR A 129 10.61 -5.62 -3.44
CA TYR A 129 11.00 -4.46 -2.65
C TYR A 129 10.14 -3.24 -2.99
N PHE A 130 9.91 -2.41 -1.99
CA PHE A 130 9.33 -1.10 -2.20
C PHE A 130 10.26 -0.27 -3.09
N PRO A 131 9.74 0.51 -4.06
CA PRO A 131 10.61 1.32 -4.92
C PRO A 131 11.33 2.40 -4.12
N GLU A 132 12.52 2.78 -4.57
CA GLU A 132 13.23 3.90 -3.97
C GLU A 132 12.45 5.19 -4.19
N ILE A 133 12.23 5.93 -3.09
CA ILE A 133 11.59 7.24 -3.13
C ILE A 133 12.56 8.25 -2.53
N ASP A 134 12.77 9.35 -3.26
CA ASP A 134 13.49 10.49 -2.71
C ASP A 134 12.62 11.15 -1.64
N LEU A 135 13.05 11.05 -0.38
CA LEU A 135 12.33 11.63 0.75
C LEU A 135 12.60 13.12 0.96
N THR A 136 13.51 13.72 0.19
CA THR A 136 13.88 15.13 0.32
C THR A 136 12.66 16.06 0.28
N PRO A 137 11.68 15.87 -0.64
CA PRO A 137 10.49 16.73 -0.67
C PRO A 137 9.45 16.40 0.39
N TYR A 138 9.69 15.39 1.25
CA TYR A 138 8.73 14.98 2.27
C TYR A 138 9.19 15.42 3.65
N GLN A 139 8.22 15.66 4.53
CA GLN A 139 8.45 15.94 5.93
C GLN A 139 7.80 14.85 6.78
N LEU A 140 8.56 14.28 7.71
CA LEU A 140 8.03 13.33 8.69
C LEU A 140 7.10 14.08 9.65
N LYS A 141 5.84 13.68 9.71
CA LYS A 141 4.81 14.29 10.56
C LYS A 141 4.57 13.50 11.84
N GLU A 142 4.57 12.18 11.78
CA GLU A 142 4.32 11.32 12.91
C GLU A 142 5.20 10.08 12.86
N LEU A 143 5.60 9.62 14.03
CA LEU A 143 6.30 8.36 14.22
C LEU A 143 5.75 7.71 15.48
N HIS A 144 5.24 6.47 15.33
CA HIS A 144 4.75 5.67 16.44
C HIS A 144 5.49 4.34 16.47
N TYR A 145 6.17 4.07 17.57
CA TYR A 145 6.89 2.81 17.78
C TYR A 145 6.05 1.85 18.61
N TYR A 146 6.05 0.59 18.21
CA TYR A 146 5.38 -0.50 18.91
C TYR A 146 6.35 -1.64 19.09
N ASP A 147 6.53 -2.10 20.35
CA ASP A 147 7.36 -3.25 20.64
C ASP A 147 6.67 -4.54 20.20
N LYS A 148 7.44 -5.61 20.06
CA LYS A 148 6.90 -6.95 19.84
C LYS A 148 6.07 -7.38 21.06
N ASP A 149 5.10 -8.26 20.81
CA ASP A 149 4.30 -8.89 21.86
C ASP A 149 3.92 -10.32 21.42
N ASP A 150 3.08 -11.00 22.21
CA ASP A 150 2.71 -12.39 21.94
C ASP A 150 2.04 -12.60 20.59
N SER A 151 1.34 -11.59 20.07
CA SER A 151 0.64 -11.66 18.78
C SER A 151 1.43 -11.04 17.65
N ASN A 152 2.42 -10.17 17.95
CA ASN A 152 3.20 -9.43 16.97
C ASN A 152 4.68 -9.76 17.17
N PRO A 153 5.26 -10.68 16.35
CA PRO A 153 6.61 -11.20 16.59
C PRO A 153 7.74 -10.21 16.37
N TYR A 154 7.47 -9.07 15.72
CA TYR A 154 8.48 -8.06 15.44
C TYR A 154 8.03 -6.69 15.96
N PRO A 155 8.99 -5.87 16.47
CA PRO A 155 8.70 -4.45 16.67
C PRO A 155 8.43 -3.77 15.35
N MET A 156 7.69 -2.68 15.37
CA MET A 156 7.44 -1.89 14.17
C MET A 156 7.30 -0.41 14.48
N SER A 157 7.61 0.42 13.49
CA SER A 157 7.40 1.86 13.53
C SER A 157 6.45 2.26 12.42
N ILE A 158 5.45 3.06 12.73
CA ILE A 158 4.54 3.62 11.74
C ILE A 158 4.95 5.08 11.52
N LEU A 159 5.31 5.39 10.26
CA LEU A 159 5.85 6.69 9.87
C LEU A 159 4.89 7.34 8.87
N SER A 160 4.51 8.58 9.16
CA SER A 160 3.65 9.38 8.26
C SER A 160 4.45 10.56 7.71
N TYR A 161 4.54 10.65 6.40
CA TYR A 161 5.21 11.71 5.68
C TYR A 161 4.22 12.52 4.85
N THR A 162 4.42 13.81 4.78
CA THR A 162 3.65 14.69 3.90
C THR A 162 4.61 15.45 3.01
N ARG A 163 4.31 15.51 1.71
CA ARG A 163 5.10 16.27 0.76
C ARG A 163 4.95 17.76 1.03
N THR A 164 6.07 18.46 1.12
CA THR A 164 6.08 19.92 1.26
C THR A 164 5.78 20.59 -0.07
N PRO A 165 5.06 21.72 -0.06
CA PRO A 165 4.76 22.45 -1.30
C PRO A 165 6.00 23.00 -2.00
#